data_aa3f0ccb89382f79503f9993aadee33e
#
_entry.id   aa3f0ccb89382f79503f9993aadee33e
#
_cell.length_a   1.000
_cell.length_b   1.000
_cell.length_c   1.000
_cell.angle_alpha   90.00
_cell.angle_beta   90.00
_cell.angle_gamma   90.00
#
_symmetry.space_group_name_H-M   'P 1'
#
loop_
_entity.id
_entity.type
_entity.pdbx_description
1 polymer ?
#
loop_
_entity_poly.entity_id
_entity_poly.type
_entity_poly.pdbx_seq_one_letter_code
_entity_poly.pdbx_strand_id
1 'polypeptide(L)'
;MNIDLAVLGRQYDIHAAEYEEAALRALRSGWYILGPELEAFEREFAAYTGAKYAVGLNSGLDALTLSAAALGIGAGDEVVVPANTYIATALAVTENGASPIFAEPDAYYNLDAAQLEAAITSRTRAIMPVHLYGQAADMPHIMRAAEKYHLAVIEDCAQSHGAHFGATMTGRFGNIGCFSFYPTKNLGAFGDAGAIVTDDAVLAERIRMLRNYGSKEKYHNEMCGVNSRLDEVQAALLRVKLKYLPELTAERKEIAGQYLSGIQNEHILLPQLREGAEHVYHQFVVRTAQRDGFKKYLSERGIETVIHYLIPPHRAECYAGLGYGRGSFPLAERYADEVLSLPMFNGMRADEIAYVIETVNAYCP
;
A
#
# COMPACT_ATOMS: atom_id res chain seq x y z
N MET A 1 11.86 -11.47 -26.31
CA MET A 1 12.42 -11.25 -24.95
C MET A 1 11.35 -11.66 -23.94
N ASN A 2 11.72 -12.21 -22.79
CA ASN A 2 10.73 -12.47 -21.71
C ASN A 2 11.01 -11.47 -20.58
N ILE A 3 9.98 -10.74 -20.18
CA ILE A 3 10.03 -9.71 -19.14
C ILE A 3 8.90 -10.00 -18.14
N ASP A 4 9.30 -10.39 -16.92
CA ASP A 4 8.38 -10.62 -15.83
C ASP A 4 7.89 -9.28 -15.24
N LEU A 5 6.74 -9.28 -14.59
CA LEU A 5 6.17 -8.09 -13.94
C LEU A 5 7.10 -7.55 -12.85
N ALA A 6 7.75 -8.44 -12.10
CA ALA A 6 8.70 -8.14 -11.04
C ALA A 6 9.70 -9.28 -10.86
N VAL A 7 11.00 -8.96 -10.73
CA VAL A 7 12.08 -9.93 -10.51
C VAL A 7 12.78 -9.62 -9.19
N LEU A 8 12.25 -10.20 -8.10
CA LEU A 8 12.74 -9.92 -6.73
C LEU A 8 14.21 -10.38 -6.54
N GLY A 9 14.67 -11.42 -7.26
CA GLY A 9 16.05 -11.87 -7.21
C GLY A 9 17.04 -10.78 -7.61
N ARG A 10 16.74 -9.97 -8.64
CA ARG A 10 17.63 -8.86 -9.03
C ARG A 10 17.76 -7.80 -7.94
N GLN A 11 16.67 -7.52 -7.25
CA GLN A 11 16.70 -6.58 -6.12
C GLN A 11 17.51 -7.14 -4.94
N TYR A 12 17.45 -8.44 -4.72
CA TYR A 12 18.31 -9.13 -3.73
C TYR A 12 19.79 -9.02 -4.13
N ASP A 13 20.12 -9.32 -5.38
CA ASP A 13 21.52 -9.38 -5.88
C ASP A 13 22.27 -8.05 -5.69
N ILE A 14 21.57 -6.91 -5.70
CA ILE A 14 22.17 -5.57 -5.52
C ILE A 14 22.90 -5.45 -4.17
N HIS A 15 22.34 -6.04 -3.09
CA HIS A 15 22.84 -5.94 -1.72
C HIS A 15 22.94 -7.31 -1.03
N ALA A 16 23.16 -8.40 -1.78
CA ALA A 16 23.09 -9.78 -1.30
C ALA A 16 23.94 -10.02 -0.04
N ALA A 17 25.19 -9.56 -0.03
CA ALA A 17 26.08 -9.74 1.11
C ALA A 17 25.57 -9.10 2.42
N GLU A 18 24.97 -7.92 2.33
CA GLU A 18 24.41 -7.24 3.52
C GLU A 18 23.14 -7.94 4.01
N TYR A 19 22.30 -8.45 3.10
CA TYR A 19 21.12 -9.24 3.48
C TYR A 19 21.51 -10.53 4.15
N GLU A 20 22.49 -11.29 3.59
CA GLU A 20 22.97 -12.53 4.17
C GLU A 20 23.59 -12.29 5.56
N GLU A 21 24.43 -11.28 5.72
CA GLU A 21 25.01 -10.91 7.01
C GLU A 21 23.92 -10.56 8.05
N ALA A 22 22.93 -9.76 7.67
CA ALA A 22 21.83 -9.37 8.56
C ALA A 22 21.00 -10.59 8.98
N ALA A 23 20.65 -11.48 8.03
CA ALA A 23 19.90 -12.69 8.31
C ALA A 23 20.71 -13.62 9.25
N LEU A 24 22.00 -13.87 8.96
CA LEU A 24 22.85 -14.69 9.80
C LEU A 24 23.05 -14.10 11.21
N ARG A 25 23.15 -12.78 11.33
CA ARG A 25 23.23 -12.10 12.64
C ARG A 25 21.98 -12.36 13.46
N ALA A 26 20.79 -12.18 12.86
CA ALA A 26 19.53 -12.45 13.53
C ALA A 26 19.38 -13.92 13.92
N LEU A 27 19.72 -14.87 13.02
CA LEU A 27 19.68 -16.31 13.32
C LEU A 27 20.64 -16.73 14.43
N ARG A 28 21.87 -16.21 14.45
CA ARG A 28 22.88 -16.53 15.46
C ARG A 28 22.59 -15.92 16.82
N SER A 29 21.74 -14.89 16.91
CA SER A 29 21.34 -14.27 18.18
C SER A 29 20.56 -15.21 19.09
N GLY A 30 19.82 -16.18 18.50
CA GLY A 30 18.90 -17.05 19.23
C GLY A 30 17.63 -16.31 19.71
N TRP A 31 17.47 -15.04 19.39
CA TRP A 31 16.28 -14.25 19.71
C TRP A 31 15.50 -13.96 18.43
N TYR A 32 14.30 -14.50 18.30
CA TYR A 32 13.58 -14.49 17.01
C TYR A 32 12.30 -13.64 17.02
N ILE A 33 11.79 -13.25 18.18
CA ILE A 33 10.51 -12.52 18.35
C ILE A 33 10.67 -11.40 19.38
N LEU A 34 10.24 -10.18 19.02
CA LEU A 34 10.23 -8.99 19.88
C LEU A 34 11.61 -8.70 20.49
N GLY A 35 12.63 -8.67 19.67
CA GLY A 35 14.02 -8.47 20.06
C GLY A 35 14.65 -7.22 19.47
N PRO A 36 15.99 -7.12 19.50
CA PRO A 36 16.73 -5.91 19.19
C PRO A 36 16.68 -5.48 17.71
N GLU A 37 16.55 -6.41 16.76
CA GLU A 37 16.43 -6.04 15.35
C GLU A 37 15.08 -5.36 15.05
N LEU A 38 13.99 -5.86 15.65
CA LEU A 38 12.68 -5.22 15.55
C LEU A 38 12.69 -3.83 16.21
N GLU A 39 13.23 -3.70 17.42
CA GLU A 39 13.33 -2.41 18.10
C GLU A 39 14.14 -1.39 17.29
N ALA A 40 15.23 -1.83 16.67
CA ALA A 40 16.05 -0.98 15.81
C ALA A 40 15.29 -0.58 14.54
N PHE A 41 14.61 -1.55 13.89
CA PHE A 41 13.78 -1.26 12.71
C PHE A 41 12.66 -0.26 13.03
N GLU A 42 11.94 -0.45 14.14
CA GLU A 42 10.87 0.48 14.56
C GLU A 42 11.42 1.91 14.74
N ARG A 43 12.58 2.07 15.37
CA ARG A 43 13.23 3.40 15.51
C ARG A 43 13.66 4.00 14.17
N GLU A 44 14.30 3.19 13.33
CA GLU A 44 14.81 3.62 12.02
C GLU A 44 13.64 3.96 11.06
N PHE A 45 12.56 3.18 11.07
CA PHE A 45 11.39 3.43 10.23
C PHE A 45 10.59 4.63 10.71
N ALA A 46 10.45 4.83 12.03
CA ALA A 46 9.87 6.05 12.59
C ALA A 46 10.68 7.29 12.18
N ALA A 47 12.02 7.23 12.29
CA ALA A 47 12.89 8.32 11.84
C ALA A 47 12.78 8.59 10.34
N TYR A 48 12.73 7.56 9.51
CA TYR A 48 12.58 7.67 8.06
C TYR A 48 11.25 8.35 7.67
N THR A 49 10.16 7.96 8.29
CA THR A 49 8.85 8.57 8.03
C THR A 49 8.65 9.93 8.69
N GLY A 50 9.53 10.29 9.66
CA GLY A 50 9.39 11.45 10.51
C GLY A 50 8.34 11.30 11.60
N ALA A 51 7.86 10.09 11.88
CA ALA A 51 6.91 9.78 12.95
C ALA A 51 7.64 9.65 14.30
N LYS A 52 6.90 9.83 15.40
CA LYS A 52 7.47 9.59 16.74
C LYS A 52 7.57 8.10 17.06
N TYR A 53 6.64 7.30 16.58
CA TYR A 53 6.55 5.88 16.87
C TYR A 53 6.30 5.08 15.60
N ALA A 54 6.94 3.91 15.51
CA ALA A 54 6.56 2.83 14.62
C ALA A 54 6.34 1.56 15.44
N VAL A 55 5.45 0.68 14.96
CA VAL A 55 5.18 -0.63 15.57
C VAL A 55 5.14 -1.68 14.48
N GLY A 56 6.08 -2.62 14.51
CA GLY A 56 6.18 -3.71 13.54
C GLY A 56 5.10 -4.78 13.77
N LEU A 57 4.53 -5.28 12.69
CA LEU A 57 3.39 -6.20 12.64
C LEU A 57 3.64 -7.30 11.60
N ASN A 58 2.79 -8.31 11.58
CA ASN A 58 2.92 -9.45 10.68
C ASN A 58 2.55 -9.13 9.22
N SER A 59 1.65 -8.17 8.99
CA SER A 59 1.20 -7.81 7.64
C SER A 59 0.65 -6.38 7.57
N GLY A 60 0.47 -5.87 6.35
CA GLY A 60 -0.23 -4.62 6.12
C GLY A 60 -1.72 -4.69 6.47
N LEU A 61 -2.35 -5.86 6.30
CA LEU A 61 -3.73 -6.08 6.73
C LEU A 61 -3.84 -5.93 8.25
N ASP A 62 -2.96 -6.59 9.01
CA ASP A 62 -2.93 -6.45 10.47
C ASP A 62 -2.68 -5.00 10.90
N ALA A 63 -1.84 -4.25 10.16
CA ALA A 63 -1.61 -2.84 10.42
C ALA A 63 -2.91 -2.02 10.34
N LEU A 64 -3.73 -2.25 9.33
CA LEU A 64 -5.04 -1.60 9.17
C LEU A 64 -6.05 -2.07 10.22
N THR A 65 -6.15 -3.40 10.43
CA THR A 65 -7.09 -4.00 11.38
C THR A 65 -6.81 -3.55 12.82
N LEU A 66 -5.55 -3.60 13.26
CA LEU A 66 -5.18 -3.20 14.60
C LEU A 66 -5.25 -1.68 14.81
N SER A 67 -5.08 -0.89 13.75
CA SER A 67 -5.31 0.57 13.79
C SER A 67 -6.76 0.91 14.04
N ALA A 68 -7.68 0.25 13.34
CA ALA A 68 -9.12 0.41 13.55
C ALA A 68 -9.51 -0.03 14.97
N ALA A 69 -9.03 -1.19 15.43
CA ALA A 69 -9.24 -1.67 16.82
C ALA A 69 -8.69 -0.69 17.87
N ALA A 70 -7.49 -0.14 17.65
CA ALA A 70 -6.87 0.82 18.57
C ALA A 70 -7.66 2.13 18.68
N LEU A 71 -8.31 2.54 17.62
CA LEU A 71 -9.21 3.71 17.59
C LEU A 71 -10.61 3.40 18.14
N GLY A 72 -10.89 2.15 18.53
CA GLY A 72 -12.17 1.72 19.09
C GLY A 72 -13.28 1.55 18.05
N ILE A 73 -12.92 1.40 16.77
CA ILE A 73 -13.86 1.15 15.68
C ILE A 73 -14.34 -0.29 15.76
N GLY A 74 -15.65 -0.51 15.71
CA GLY A 74 -16.26 -1.82 15.90
C GLY A 74 -17.70 -1.92 15.39
N ALA A 75 -18.45 -2.87 15.95
CA ALA A 75 -19.82 -3.16 15.51
C ALA A 75 -20.73 -1.92 15.57
N GLY A 76 -21.42 -1.66 14.47
CA GLY A 76 -22.29 -0.49 14.31
C GLY A 76 -21.62 0.75 13.76
N ASP A 77 -20.28 0.79 13.72
CA ASP A 77 -19.52 1.87 13.11
C ASP A 77 -19.34 1.69 11.61
N GLU A 78 -19.05 2.78 10.93
CA GLU A 78 -18.78 2.83 9.50
C GLU A 78 -17.41 3.47 9.24
N VAL A 79 -16.70 2.94 8.23
CA VAL A 79 -15.42 3.49 7.75
C VAL A 79 -15.51 3.71 6.25
N VAL A 80 -15.22 4.93 5.79
CA VAL A 80 -15.19 5.25 4.35
C VAL A 80 -13.88 4.74 3.74
N VAL A 81 -14.01 3.94 2.66
CA VAL A 81 -12.89 3.31 1.93
C VAL A 81 -13.04 3.51 0.42
N PRO A 82 -11.95 3.59 -0.38
CA PRO A 82 -12.06 3.68 -1.84
C PRO A 82 -12.64 2.39 -2.45
N ALA A 83 -13.52 2.54 -3.43
CA ALA A 83 -14.18 1.41 -4.11
C ALA A 83 -13.25 0.62 -5.06
N ASN A 84 -12.06 1.15 -5.40
CA ASN A 84 -11.06 0.55 -6.31
C ASN A 84 -9.80 0.03 -5.62
N THR A 85 -9.78 0.02 -4.27
CA THR A 85 -8.60 -0.45 -3.50
C THR A 85 -8.41 -1.97 -3.58
N TYR A 86 -7.29 -2.46 -3.04
CA TYR A 86 -7.13 -3.87 -2.70
C TYR A 86 -8.09 -4.25 -1.56
N ILE A 87 -8.63 -5.46 -1.62
CA ILE A 87 -9.65 -5.92 -0.67
C ILE A 87 -9.24 -5.81 0.81
N ALA A 88 -7.94 -5.85 1.11
CA ALA A 88 -7.41 -5.76 2.47
C ALA A 88 -7.89 -4.51 3.23
N THR A 89 -8.02 -3.37 2.53
CA THR A 89 -8.53 -2.13 3.13
C THR A 89 -9.95 -2.30 3.68
N ALA A 90 -10.82 -2.97 2.93
CA ALA A 90 -12.20 -3.25 3.36
C ALA A 90 -12.26 -4.38 4.40
N LEU A 91 -11.42 -5.43 4.25
CA LEU A 91 -11.33 -6.53 5.21
C LEU A 91 -10.96 -6.02 6.61
N ALA A 92 -10.00 -5.10 6.71
CA ALA A 92 -9.59 -4.53 7.98
C ALA A 92 -10.74 -3.87 8.76
N VAL A 93 -11.71 -3.30 8.05
CA VAL A 93 -12.93 -2.73 8.63
C VAL A 93 -13.85 -3.84 9.13
N THR A 94 -14.11 -4.86 8.30
CA THR A 94 -15.04 -5.94 8.63
C THR A 94 -14.51 -6.89 9.69
N GLU A 95 -13.20 -7.10 9.79
CA GLU A 95 -12.57 -7.88 10.86
C GLU A 95 -12.81 -7.27 12.25
N ASN A 96 -13.04 -5.96 12.33
CA ASN A 96 -13.44 -5.27 13.56
C ASN A 96 -14.98 -5.27 13.80
N GLY A 97 -15.76 -5.87 12.90
CA GLY A 97 -17.22 -5.87 12.98
C GLY A 97 -17.86 -4.57 12.50
N ALA A 98 -17.08 -3.62 11.99
CA ALA A 98 -17.55 -2.38 11.37
C ALA A 98 -17.96 -2.59 9.91
N SER A 99 -18.62 -1.61 9.31
CA SER A 99 -19.08 -1.66 7.92
C SER A 99 -18.22 -0.76 7.03
N PRO A 100 -17.62 -1.28 5.94
CA PRO A 100 -16.98 -0.44 4.95
C PRO A 100 -18.04 0.28 4.12
N ILE A 101 -17.91 1.60 4.02
CA ILE A 101 -18.70 2.45 3.12
C ILE A 101 -17.79 2.80 1.95
N PHE A 102 -18.13 2.27 0.79
CA PHE A 102 -17.33 2.52 -0.40
C PHE A 102 -17.60 3.90 -0.97
N ALA A 103 -16.56 4.53 -1.51
CA ALA A 103 -16.64 5.79 -2.22
C ALA A 103 -15.84 5.74 -3.52
N GLU A 104 -16.26 6.52 -4.52
CA GLU A 104 -15.60 6.56 -5.83
C GLU A 104 -14.15 7.02 -5.73
N PRO A 105 -13.28 6.50 -6.59
CA PRO A 105 -11.97 7.09 -6.82
C PRO A 105 -12.06 8.34 -7.70
N ASP A 106 -10.99 9.13 -7.66
CA ASP A 106 -10.76 10.25 -8.57
C ASP A 106 -9.98 9.84 -9.85
N ALA A 107 -9.60 10.83 -10.66
CA ALA A 107 -8.83 10.62 -11.89
C ALA A 107 -7.41 10.08 -11.64
N TYR A 108 -6.93 10.12 -10.40
CA TYR A 108 -5.61 9.66 -9.98
C TYR A 108 -5.67 8.31 -9.23
N TYR A 109 -6.81 7.62 -9.31
CA TYR A 109 -7.11 6.32 -8.67
C TYR A 109 -7.23 6.34 -7.14
N ASN A 110 -7.18 7.50 -6.52
CA ASN A 110 -7.31 7.66 -5.07
C ASN A 110 -8.73 8.08 -4.69
N LEU A 111 -9.06 8.01 -3.40
CA LEU A 111 -10.37 8.42 -2.90
C LEU A 111 -10.74 9.84 -3.38
N ASP A 112 -11.90 9.99 -4.02
CA ASP A 112 -12.40 11.30 -4.48
C ASP A 112 -12.83 12.14 -3.28
N ALA A 113 -11.96 13.05 -2.87
CA ALA A 113 -12.22 13.93 -1.74
C ALA A 113 -13.39 14.88 -1.98
N ALA A 114 -13.74 15.19 -3.23
CA ALA A 114 -14.89 16.06 -3.56
C ALA A 114 -16.24 15.36 -3.31
N GLN A 115 -16.28 14.03 -3.39
CA GLN A 115 -17.47 13.22 -3.15
C GLN A 115 -17.50 12.57 -1.76
N LEU A 116 -16.44 12.73 -0.97
CA LEU A 116 -16.28 12.09 0.33
C LEU A 116 -17.42 12.39 1.30
N GLU A 117 -17.89 13.65 1.36
CA GLU A 117 -18.95 14.06 2.29
C GLU A 117 -20.26 13.32 2.05
N ALA A 118 -20.56 12.91 0.81
CA ALA A 118 -21.78 12.17 0.49
C ALA A 118 -21.79 10.74 1.07
N ALA A 119 -20.61 10.19 1.40
CA ALA A 119 -20.45 8.88 2.01
C ALA A 119 -20.47 8.92 3.55
N ILE A 120 -20.46 10.12 4.17
CA ILE A 120 -20.41 10.28 5.63
C ILE A 120 -21.81 10.22 6.22
N THR A 121 -22.00 9.40 7.23
CA THR A 121 -23.22 9.25 8.02
C THR A 121 -22.96 9.53 9.50
N SER A 122 -24.00 9.51 10.35
CA SER A 122 -23.85 9.62 11.80
C SER A 122 -23.09 8.44 12.45
N ARG A 123 -22.93 7.32 11.74
CA ARG A 123 -22.18 6.15 12.18
C ARG A 123 -20.73 6.14 11.70
N THR A 124 -20.37 7.02 10.78
CA THR A 124 -18.99 7.10 10.29
C THR A 124 -18.05 7.52 11.41
N ARG A 125 -16.97 6.73 11.61
CA ARG A 125 -15.94 6.97 12.63
C ARG A 125 -14.59 7.29 12.03
N ALA A 126 -14.31 6.80 10.82
CA ALA A 126 -13.04 7.04 10.17
C ALA A 126 -13.16 7.11 8.65
N ILE A 127 -12.15 7.72 8.06
CA ILE A 127 -11.84 7.63 6.64
C ILE A 127 -10.53 6.83 6.53
N MET A 128 -10.49 5.86 5.61
CA MET A 128 -9.30 5.06 5.33
C MET A 128 -8.87 5.29 3.87
N PRO A 129 -8.20 6.42 3.56
CA PRO A 129 -7.68 6.69 2.23
C PRO A 129 -6.54 5.71 1.92
N VAL A 130 -6.42 5.36 0.64
CA VAL A 130 -5.34 4.52 0.12
C VAL A 130 -4.50 5.37 -0.82
N HIS A 131 -3.18 5.31 -0.67
CA HIS A 131 -2.23 5.94 -1.59
C HIS A 131 -1.89 4.93 -2.71
N LEU A 132 -2.86 4.73 -3.61
CA LEU A 132 -2.84 3.62 -4.54
C LEU A 132 -1.74 3.79 -5.60
N TYR A 133 -1.12 2.68 -5.99
CA TYR A 133 -0.03 2.56 -6.96
C TYR A 133 1.26 3.32 -6.59
N GLY A 134 1.26 4.03 -5.48
CA GLY A 134 2.41 4.81 -5.00
C GLY A 134 2.26 6.33 -5.14
N GLN A 135 1.07 6.82 -5.47
CA GLN A 135 0.76 8.25 -5.48
C GLN A 135 -0.01 8.66 -4.25
N ALA A 136 0.40 9.75 -3.59
CA ALA A 136 -0.33 10.29 -2.47
C ALA A 136 -1.76 10.71 -2.85
N ALA A 137 -2.76 10.33 -2.03
CA ALA A 137 -4.13 10.80 -2.14
C ALA A 137 -4.22 12.31 -1.84
N ASP A 138 -5.36 12.94 -2.15
CA ASP A 138 -5.61 14.35 -1.85
C ASP A 138 -5.80 14.59 -0.35
N MET A 139 -4.71 14.38 0.41
CA MET A 139 -4.75 14.44 1.86
C MET A 139 -5.21 15.79 2.41
N PRO A 140 -4.84 16.96 1.82
CA PRO A 140 -5.35 18.24 2.33
C PRO A 140 -6.87 18.35 2.32
N HIS A 141 -7.55 17.80 1.30
CA HIS A 141 -9.03 17.81 1.24
C HIS A 141 -9.63 16.74 2.16
N ILE A 142 -9.05 15.55 2.20
CA ILE A 142 -9.49 14.48 3.10
C ILE A 142 -9.40 14.91 4.57
N MET A 143 -8.29 15.54 4.97
CA MET A 143 -8.10 16.01 6.35
C MET A 143 -9.09 17.12 6.72
N ARG A 144 -9.42 18.03 5.79
CA ARG A 144 -10.49 19.03 6.05
C ARG A 144 -11.85 18.39 6.28
N ALA A 145 -12.19 17.36 5.51
CA ALA A 145 -13.44 16.62 5.73
C ALA A 145 -13.40 15.87 7.07
N ALA A 146 -12.31 15.22 7.41
CA ALA A 146 -12.13 14.52 8.67
C ALA A 146 -12.27 15.47 9.89
N GLU A 147 -11.66 16.64 9.83
CA GLU A 147 -11.78 17.67 10.88
C GLU A 147 -13.23 18.16 11.02
N LYS A 148 -13.90 18.49 9.91
CA LYS A 148 -15.28 18.98 9.87
C LYS A 148 -16.27 18.00 10.52
N TYR A 149 -16.06 16.70 10.31
CA TYR A 149 -16.95 15.65 10.80
C TYR A 149 -16.41 14.89 12.02
N HIS A 150 -15.28 15.33 12.59
CA HIS A 150 -14.61 14.71 13.74
C HIS A 150 -14.30 13.23 13.52
N LEU A 151 -13.80 12.88 12.35
CA LEU A 151 -13.45 11.52 11.96
C LEU A 151 -11.97 11.24 12.15
N ALA A 152 -11.63 10.01 12.54
CA ALA A 152 -10.27 9.54 12.49
C ALA A 152 -9.82 9.31 11.03
N VAL A 153 -8.52 9.40 10.77
CA VAL A 153 -7.94 9.05 9.46
C VAL A 153 -6.87 7.98 9.67
N ILE A 154 -7.08 6.85 8.98
CA ILE A 154 -6.15 5.72 8.93
C ILE A 154 -5.62 5.67 7.49
N GLU A 155 -4.36 6.03 7.29
CA GLU A 155 -3.77 6.02 5.94
C GLU A 155 -3.30 4.62 5.56
N ASP A 156 -3.83 4.06 4.47
CA ASP A 156 -3.29 2.86 3.85
C ASP A 156 -2.11 3.24 2.93
N CYS A 157 -0.92 3.08 3.47
CA CYS A 157 0.36 3.39 2.84
C CYS A 157 1.04 2.14 2.24
N ALA A 158 0.32 1.02 2.09
CA ALA A 158 0.90 -0.23 1.62
C ALA A 158 1.60 -0.15 0.26
N GLN A 159 1.37 0.92 -0.51
CA GLN A 159 1.98 1.12 -1.84
C GLN A 159 2.76 2.43 -1.95
N SER A 160 2.91 3.21 -0.88
CA SER A 160 3.41 4.59 -0.96
C SER A 160 4.64 4.89 -0.10
N HIS A 161 5.48 3.90 0.15
CA HIS A 161 6.72 4.07 0.92
C HIS A 161 7.58 5.21 0.36
N GLY A 162 7.72 6.29 1.11
CA GLY A 162 8.48 7.47 0.70
C GLY A 162 7.76 8.45 -0.23
N ALA A 163 6.47 8.26 -0.51
CA ALA A 163 5.68 9.25 -1.24
C ALA A 163 5.28 10.42 -0.34
N HIS A 164 5.18 11.62 -0.94
CA HIS A 164 4.79 12.84 -0.24
C HIS A 164 3.60 13.52 -0.91
N PHE A 165 2.91 14.35 -0.12
CA PHE A 165 2.07 15.43 -0.63
C PHE A 165 2.59 16.74 -0.04
N GLY A 166 3.11 17.62 -0.88
CA GLY A 166 3.89 18.76 -0.42
C GLY A 166 5.13 18.32 0.37
N ALA A 167 5.29 18.83 1.58
CA ALA A 167 6.40 18.49 2.45
C ALA A 167 6.14 17.28 3.37
N THR A 168 4.91 16.75 3.38
CA THR A 168 4.50 15.70 4.33
C THR A 168 4.49 14.33 3.65
N MET A 169 5.18 13.37 4.25
CA MET A 169 5.19 11.96 3.80
C MET A 169 3.83 11.29 4.08
N THR A 170 3.38 10.41 3.19
CA THR A 170 2.21 9.55 3.42
C THR A 170 2.38 8.74 4.69
N GLY A 171 1.30 8.56 5.44
CA GLY A 171 1.29 7.97 6.79
C GLY A 171 1.49 8.98 7.93
N ARG A 172 1.61 10.29 7.59
CA ARG A 172 1.85 11.37 8.54
C ARG A 172 0.73 12.42 8.61
N PHE A 173 -0.30 12.25 7.80
CA PHE A 173 -1.44 13.19 7.77
C PHE A 173 -2.49 12.82 8.80
N GLY A 174 -2.81 11.53 8.89
CA GLY A 174 -3.85 11.00 9.76
C GLY A 174 -3.39 10.66 11.17
N ASN A 175 -4.25 9.95 11.88
CA ASN A 175 -3.95 9.44 13.21
C ASN A 175 -2.91 8.33 13.18
N ILE A 176 -2.96 7.47 12.16
CA ILE A 176 -2.10 6.29 11.99
C ILE A 176 -1.84 6.09 10.50
N GLY A 177 -0.58 5.84 10.13
CA GLY A 177 -0.19 5.37 8.80
C GLY A 177 0.13 3.87 8.85
N CYS A 178 -0.44 3.09 7.93
CA CYS A 178 -0.34 1.63 7.88
C CYS A 178 0.46 1.19 6.66
N PHE A 179 1.51 0.42 6.86
CA PHE A 179 2.44 -0.02 5.82
C PHE A 179 2.45 -1.54 5.68
N SER A 180 2.56 -2.00 4.44
CA SER A 180 2.80 -3.40 4.10
C SER A 180 4.23 -3.55 3.61
N PHE A 181 4.92 -4.56 4.09
CA PHE A 181 6.23 -4.94 3.58
C PHE A 181 6.18 -6.28 2.83
N TYR A 182 5.04 -6.60 2.20
CA TYR A 182 4.95 -7.74 1.29
C TYR A 182 6.09 -7.66 0.26
N PRO A 183 6.73 -8.78 -0.16
CA PRO A 183 8.00 -8.77 -0.90
C PRO A 183 8.06 -7.86 -2.13
N THR A 184 6.94 -7.67 -2.84
CA THR A 184 6.90 -6.80 -4.03
C THR A 184 6.80 -5.31 -3.72
N LYS A 185 6.60 -4.92 -2.47
CA LYS A 185 6.50 -3.50 -2.07
C LYS A 185 7.83 -2.78 -2.24
N ASN A 186 7.80 -1.45 -2.40
CA ASN A 186 9.01 -0.64 -2.55
C ASN A 186 9.99 -0.89 -1.40
N LEU A 187 9.48 -0.97 -0.18
CA LEU A 187 10.17 -1.53 0.97
C LEU A 187 9.56 -2.90 1.28
N GLY A 188 10.00 -3.95 0.60
CA GLY A 188 9.50 -5.31 0.79
C GLY A 188 10.44 -6.15 1.64
N ALA A 189 9.89 -6.94 2.56
CA ALA A 189 10.57 -7.98 3.32
C ALA A 189 10.83 -9.23 2.44
N PHE A 190 11.39 -10.26 3.03
CA PHE A 190 11.57 -11.58 2.40
C PHE A 190 10.51 -12.59 2.88
N GLY A 191 9.35 -12.09 3.23
CA GLY A 191 8.16 -12.78 3.70
C GLY A 191 7.07 -11.77 4.01
N ASP A 192 6.08 -12.16 4.80
CA ASP A 192 5.07 -11.22 5.25
C ASP A 192 5.62 -10.31 6.34
N ALA A 193 5.24 -9.02 6.27
CA ALA A 193 5.58 -8.02 7.24
C ALA A 193 4.71 -6.76 7.05
N GLY A 194 4.55 -5.98 8.11
CA GLY A 194 3.88 -4.69 8.11
C GLY A 194 4.30 -3.82 9.28
N ALA A 195 3.87 -2.59 9.29
CA ALA A 195 4.02 -1.70 10.44
C ALA A 195 2.97 -0.59 10.42
N ILE A 196 2.77 0.01 11.58
CA ILE A 196 2.12 1.31 11.69
C ILE A 196 3.14 2.39 12.06
N VAL A 197 2.79 3.63 11.75
CA VAL A 197 3.44 4.82 12.30
C VAL A 197 2.40 5.76 12.89
N THR A 198 2.76 6.46 13.96
CA THR A 198 1.89 7.44 14.62
C THR A 198 2.71 8.41 15.48
N ASP A 199 2.16 9.59 15.76
CA ASP A 199 2.71 10.52 16.75
C ASP A 199 2.09 10.38 18.13
N ASP A 200 1.04 9.56 18.25
CA ASP A 200 0.30 9.32 19.49
C ASP A 200 0.89 8.14 20.25
N ALA A 201 1.47 8.43 21.42
CA ALA A 201 2.06 7.42 22.30
C ALA A 201 1.03 6.40 22.82
N VAL A 202 -0.22 6.84 23.04
CA VAL A 202 -1.29 5.96 23.55
C VAL A 202 -1.70 4.96 22.47
N LEU A 203 -1.86 5.41 21.23
CA LEU A 203 -2.15 4.53 20.10
C LEU A 203 -1.01 3.54 19.84
N ALA A 204 0.25 4.02 19.86
CA ALA A 204 1.41 3.16 19.68
C ALA A 204 1.47 2.04 20.75
N GLU A 205 1.28 2.40 22.03
CA GLU A 205 1.30 1.43 23.11
C GLU A 205 0.13 0.44 23.01
N ARG A 206 -1.07 0.93 22.68
CA ARG A 206 -2.24 0.08 22.50
C ARG A 206 -2.04 -0.94 21.37
N ILE A 207 -1.41 -0.54 20.26
CA ILE A 207 -1.10 -1.46 19.16
C ILE A 207 -0.01 -2.46 19.56
N ARG A 208 1.02 -2.04 20.34
CA ARG A 208 2.01 -2.98 20.91
C ARG A 208 1.37 -4.06 21.79
N MET A 209 0.36 -3.69 22.56
CA MET A 209 -0.40 -4.66 23.36
C MET A 209 -1.25 -5.56 22.45
N LEU A 210 -2.02 -4.98 21.53
CA LEU A 210 -2.90 -5.72 20.60
C LEU A 210 -2.12 -6.77 19.80
N ARG A 211 -0.93 -6.43 19.27
CA ARG A 211 -0.10 -7.34 18.46
C ARG A 211 0.42 -8.56 19.24
N ASN A 212 0.41 -8.49 20.56
CA ASN A 212 0.96 -9.51 21.46
C ASN A 212 -0.08 -9.99 22.48
N TYR A 213 -1.21 -10.50 21.99
CA TYR A 213 -2.30 -11.07 22.77
C TYR A 213 -2.93 -10.10 23.78
N GLY A 214 -2.84 -8.79 23.56
CA GLY A 214 -3.37 -7.77 24.48
C GLY A 214 -2.55 -7.60 25.75
N SER A 215 -1.28 -8.01 25.74
CA SER A 215 -0.42 -8.08 26.92
C SER A 215 0.67 -7.01 26.88
N LYS A 216 0.78 -6.23 27.96
CA LYS A 216 1.90 -5.35 28.21
C LYS A 216 3.03 -6.08 28.94
N GLU A 217 2.67 -6.87 29.91
CA GLU A 217 3.57 -7.73 30.66
C GLU A 217 3.24 -9.20 30.40
N LYS A 218 4.23 -10.07 30.36
CA LYS A 218 4.05 -11.49 30.08
C LYS A 218 3.01 -12.11 31.01
N TYR A 219 1.99 -12.75 30.41
CA TYR A 219 0.84 -13.37 31.08
C TYR A 219 -0.20 -12.41 31.70
N HIS A 220 -0.05 -11.09 31.52
CA HIS A 220 -1.06 -10.11 31.92
C HIS A 220 -1.74 -9.53 30.64
N ASN A 221 -2.89 -10.12 30.28
CA ASN A 221 -3.67 -9.71 29.12
C ASN A 221 -4.72 -8.69 29.54
N GLU A 222 -4.48 -7.41 29.27
CA GLU A 222 -5.36 -6.30 29.65
C GLU A 222 -6.51 -6.10 28.67
N MET A 223 -6.37 -6.63 27.44
CA MET A 223 -7.38 -6.58 26.39
C MET A 223 -7.32 -7.84 25.50
N CYS A 224 -8.36 -8.07 24.70
CA CYS A 224 -8.30 -9.08 23.65
C CYS A 224 -7.38 -8.59 22.54
N GLY A 225 -6.34 -9.35 22.25
CA GLY A 225 -5.38 -9.05 21.20
C GLY A 225 -5.15 -10.26 20.31
N VAL A 226 -4.21 -10.14 19.38
CA VAL A 226 -3.84 -11.16 18.40
C VAL A 226 -2.36 -11.49 18.46
N ASN A 227 -1.92 -12.47 17.71
CA ASN A 227 -0.51 -12.68 17.42
C ASN A 227 -0.16 -12.05 16.07
N SER A 228 0.33 -10.82 16.10
CA SER A 228 0.77 -10.08 14.92
C SER A 228 2.09 -9.39 15.20
N ARG A 229 3.19 -10.09 14.97
CA ARG A 229 4.54 -9.62 15.29
C ARG A 229 5.42 -9.69 14.05
N LEU A 230 6.22 -8.65 13.84
CA LEU A 230 7.28 -8.68 12.83
C LEU A 230 8.46 -9.51 13.37
N ASP A 231 8.86 -10.53 12.62
CA ASP A 231 9.97 -11.42 12.98
C ASP A 231 11.32 -10.69 12.94
N GLU A 232 12.24 -11.06 13.85
CA GLU A 232 13.58 -10.47 13.94
C GLU A 232 14.38 -10.60 12.62
N VAL A 233 14.25 -11.73 11.93
CA VAL A 233 14.93 -11.93 10.64
C VAL A 233 14.40 -10.96 9.60
N GLN A 234 13.08 -10.78 9.52
CA GLN A 234 12.48 -9.84 8.57
C GLN A 234 12.82 -8.39 8.95
N ALA A 235 12.83 -8.05 10.22
CA ALA A 235 13.24 -6.73 10.70
C ALA A 235 14.71 -6.43 10.32
N ALA A 236 15.63 -7.38 10.53
CA ALA A 236 17.03 -7.24 10.15
C ALA A 236 17.22 -7.01 8.64
N LEU A 237 16.49 -7.73 7.80
CA LEU A 237 16.51 -7.59 6.34
C LEU A 237 15.90 -6.26 5.88
N LEU A 238 14.77 -5.85 6.48
CA LEU A 238 14.14 -4.56 6.22
C LEU A 238 15.05 -3.38 6.58
N ARG A 239 15.82 -3.47 7.66
CA ARG A 239 16.80 -2.45 8.05
C ARG A 239 17.87 -2.23 6.98
N VAL A 240 18.34 -3.30 6.33
CA VAL A 240 19.27 -3.19 5.19
C VAL A 240 18.58 -2.44 4.05
N LYS A 241 17.39 -2.89 3.64
CA LYS A 241 16.68 -2.30 2.50
C LYS A 241 16.27 -0.85 2.73
N LEU A 242 15.90 -0.49 3.97
CA LEU A 242 15.51 0.87 4.33
C LEU A 242 16.62 1.90 4.07
N LYS A 243 17.91 1.52 4.26
CA LYS A 243 19.06 2.39 3.94
C LYS A 243 19.07 2.80 2.47
N TYR A 244 18.66 1.91 1.58
CA TYR A 244 18.72 2.07 0.13
C TYR A 244 17.38 2.48 -0.49
N LEU A 245 16.33 2.63 0.31
CA LEU A 245 14.98 2.94 -0.20
C LEU A 245 14.92 4.24 -1.03
N PRO A 246 15.64 5.32 -0.69
CA PRO A 246 15.68 6.53 -1.52
C PRO A 246 16.25 6.25 -2.93
N GLU A 247 17.34 5.47 -3.03
CA GLU A 247 17.98 5.10 -4.29
C GLU A 247 17.09 4.18 -5.12
N LEU A 248 16.47 3.17 -4.47
CA LEU A 248 15.52 2.27 -5.11
C LEU A 248 14.29 3.02 -5.64
N THR A 249 13.83 4.04 -4.91
CA THR A 249 12.72 4.89 -5.35
C THR A 249 13.13 5.79 -6.52
N ALA A 250 14.36 6.33 -6.51
CA ALA A 250 14.88 7.14 -7.60
C ALA A 250 14.96 6.34 -8.91
N GLU A 251 15.45 5.10 -8.88
CA GLU A 251 15.49 4.19 -10.02
C GLU A 251 14.08 3.92 -10.58
N ARG A 252 13.08 3.65 -9.71
CA ARG A 252 11.68 3.47 -10.15
C ARG A 252 11.13 4.72 -10.84
N LYS A 253 11.44 5.90 -10.33
CA LYS A 253 11.06 7.17 -10.96
C LYS A 253 11.74 7.37 -12.33
N GLU A 254 13.00 6.95 -12.48
CA GLU A 254 13.71 7.00 -13.74
C GLU A 254 13.07 6.05 -14.78
N ILE A 255 12.78 4.81 -14.41
CA ILE A 255 12.06 3.86 -15.29
C ILE A 255 10.70 4.43 -15.69
N ALA A 256 9.93 4.98 -14.74
CA ALA A 256 8.65 5.60 -15.01
C ALA A 256 8.78 6.80 -15.95
N GLY A 257 9.82 7.62 -15.78
CA GLY A 257 10.13 8.74 -16.67
C GLY A 257 10.37 8.29 -18.12
N GLN A 258 11.08 7.18 -18.32
CA GLN A 258 11.29 6.58 -19.63
C GLN A 258 9.97 6.09 -20.25
N TYR A 259 9.12 5.43 -19.47
CA TYR A 259 7.78 5.02 -19.94
C TYR A 259 6.90 6.22 -20.29
N LEU A 260 6.85 7.25 -19.43
CA LEU A 260 6.03 8.45 -19.64
C LEU A 260 6.45 9.23 -20.90
N SER A 261 7.75 9.27 -21.20
CA SER A 261 8.26 9.96 -22.38
C SER A 261 8.28 9.11 -23.65
N GLY A 262 8.48 7.79 -23.51
CA GLY A 262 8.64 6.87 -24.62
C GLY A 262 7.36 6.27 -25.16
N ILE A 263 6.33 6.07 -24.32
CA ILE A 263 5.04 5.52 -24.76
C ILE A 263 4.20 6.64 -25.37
N GLN A 264 3.90 6.49 -26.68
CA GLN A 264 3.17 7.49 -27.48
C GLN A 264 1.95 6.88 -28.20
N ASN A 265 1.44 5.76 -27.71
CA ASN A 265 0.28 5.08 -28.28
C ASN A 265 -1.02 5.76 -27.84
N GLU A 266 -1.82 6.26 -28.79
CA GLU A 266 -3.09 6.96 -28.54
C GLU A 266 -4.18 6.10 -27.87
N HIS A 267 -4.06 4.76 -27.96
CA HIS A 267 -4.99 3.82 -27.33
C HIS A 267 -4.65 3.52 -25.87
N ILE A 268 -3.52 4.05 -25.37
CA ILE A 268 -2.99 3.78 -24.02
C ILE A 268 -2.95 5.07 -23.22
N LEU A 269 -3.73 5.13 -22.16
CA LEU A 269 -3.73 6.25 -21.22
C LEU A 269 -2.68 6.01 -20.14
N LEU A 270 -1.71 6.91 -20.05
CA LEU A 270 -0.64 6.88 -19.05
C LEU A 270 -1.11 7.43 -17.70
N PRO A 271 -0.46 7.02 -16.59
CA PRO A 271 -0.77 7.56 -15.27
C PRO A 271 -0.50 9.06 -15.22
N GLN A 272 -1.40 9.78 -14.55
CA GLN A 272 -1.26 11.22 -14.33
C GLN A 272 -0.75 11.49 -12.93
N LEU A 273 0.03 12.56 -12.76
CA LEU A 273 0.51 13.03 -11.48
C LEU A 273 -0.37 14.20 -11.00
N ARG A 274 -0.91 14.08 -9.78
CA ARG A 274 -1.64 15.15 -9.10
C ARG A 274 -0.67 16.26 -8.70
N GLU A 275 -1.07 17.50 -8.89
CA GLU A 275 -0.29 18.65 -8.40
C GLU A 275 -0.10 18.57 -6.87
N GLY A 276 1.11 18.78 -6.44
CA GLY A 276 1.51 18.68 -5.03
C GLY A 276 1.74 17.26 -4.52
N ALA A 277 1.31 16.22 -5.24
CA ALA A 277 1.55 14.83 -4.87
C ALA A 277 2.84 14.30 -5.49
N GLU A 278 3.49 13.39 -4.80
CA GLU A 278 4.60 12.60 -5.31
C GLU A 278 4.14 11.18 -5.64
N HIS A 279 4.72 10.58 -6.69
CA HIS A 279 4.49 9.20 -7.07
C HIS A 279 5.79 8.40 -6.96
N VAL A 280 5.80 7.33 -6.17
CA VAL A 280 6.96 6.44 -6.00
C VAL A 280 6.91 5.21 -6.93
N TYR A 281 5.93 5.16 -7.80
CA TYR A 281 5.72 4.13 -8.82
C TYR A 281 5.90 2.71 -8.29
N HIS A 282 5.13 2.39 -7.22
CA HIS A 282 5.01 1.00 -6.79
C HIS A 282 4.55 0.13 -7.96
N GLN A 283 3.61 0.65 -8.75
CA GLN A 283 3.16 0.08 -10.00
C GLN A 283 3.08 1.16 -11.07
N PHE A 284 3.40 0.81 -12.32
CA PHE A 284 3.15 1.66 -13.48
C PHE A 284 1.88 1.18 -14.17
N VAL A 285 0.78 1.87 -13.89
CA VAL A 285 -0.56 1.45 -14.33
C VAL A 285 -1.00 2.29 -15.52
N VAL A 286 -1.27 1.62 -16.62
CA VAL A 286 -1.88 2.21 -17.83
C VAL A 286 -3.34 1.81 -17.95
N ARG A 287 -4.11 2.54 -18.76
CA ARG A 287 -5.50 2.19 -19.07
C ARG A 287 -5.74 2.11 -20.56
N THR A 288 -6.60 1.19 -20.96
CA THR A 288 -7.15 1.10 -22.31
C THR A 288 -8.53 0.44 -22.27
N ALA A 289 -9.45 0.90 -23.12
CA ALA A 289 -10.77 0.31 -23.26
C ALA A 289 -10.72 -1.16 -23.76
N GLN A 290 -9.61 -1.58 -24.33
CA GLN A 290 -9.40 -2.94 -24.84
C GLN A 290 -8.36 -3.70 -24.01
N ARG A 291 -8.43 -3.57 -22.68
CA ARG A 291 -7.47 -4.10 -21.73
C ARG A 291 -7.15 -5.59 -21.93
N ASP A 292 -8.14 -6.44 -22.14
CA ASP A 292 -7.91 -7.88 -22.28
C ASP A 292 -7.20 -8.22 -23.59
N GLY A 293 -7.54 -7.52 -24.69
CA GLY A 293 -6.83 -7.62 -25.97
C GLY A 293 -5.39 -7.16 -25.85
N PHE A 294 -5.17 -6.02 -25.19
CA PHE A 294 -3.85 -5.50 -24.94
C PHE A 294 -3.00 -6.42 -24.04
N LYS A 295 -3.59 -6.94 -22.96
CA LYS A 295 -2.93 -7.92 -22.09
C LYS A 295 -2.49 -9.17 -22.87
N LYS A 296 -3.36 -9.73 -23.70
CA LYS A 296 -3.05 -10.87 -24.56
C LYS A 296 -1.91 -10.54 -25.53
N TYR A 297 -1.99 -9.39 -26.20
CA TYR A 297 -0.96 -8.91 -27.14
C TYR A 297 0.42 -8.83 -26.49
N LEU A 298 0.54 -8.28 -25.26
CA LEU A 298 1.78 -8.17 -24.51
C LEU A 298 2.29 -9.57 -24.11
N SER A 299 1.40 -10.44 -23.61
CA SER A 299 1.74 -11.81 -23.22
C SER A 299 2.31 -12.62 -24.38
N GLU A 300 1.74 -12.52 -25.59
CA GLU A 300 2.24 -13.18 -26.80
C GLU A 300 3.65 -12.70 -27.22
N ARG A 301 4.09 -11.54 -26.69
CA ARG A 301 5.43 -10.96 -26.88
C ARG A 301 6.35 -11.14 -25.68
N GLY A 302 5.93 -11.98 -24.72
CA GLY A 302 6.72 -12.31 -23.53
C GLY A 302 6.76 -11.20 -22.49
N ILE A 303 5.83 -10.23 -22.51
CA ILE A 303 5.71 -9.20 -21.48
C ILE A 303 4.59 -9.60 -20.52
N GLU A 304 4.96 -9.91 -19.28
CA GLU A 304 4.01 -10.21 -18.21
C GLU A 304 3.33 -8.93 -17.70
N THR A 305 2.03 -9.01 -17.47
CA THR A 305 1.23 -7.88 -16.94
C THR A 305 0.18 -8.39 -15.97
N VAL A 306 -0.20 -7.55 -15.00
CA VAL A 306 -1.20 -7.88 -13.98
C VAL A 306 -2.26 -6.77 -13.89
N ILE A 307 -3.50 -7.17 -13.57
CA ILE A 307 -4.62 -6.24 -13.36
C ILE A 307 -4.72 -5.92 -11.87
N HIS A 308 -4.51 -4.67 -11.50
CA HIS A 308 -4.68 -4.19 -10.13
C HIS A 308 -5.79 -3.12 -10.06
N TYR A 309 -7.10 -3.48 -9.79
CA TYR A 309 -7.55 -4.85 -9.46
C TYR A 309 -8.72 -5.24 -10.34
N LEU A 310 -8.83 -6.54 -10.67
CA LEU A 310 -9.85 -7.07 -11.57
C LEU A 310 -11.28 -6.96 -11.00
N ILE A 311 -11.42 -7.17 -9.68
CA ILE A 311 -12.70 -7.13 -8.99
C ILE A 311 -12.63 -6.04 -7.92
N PRO A 312 -13.37 -4.94 -8.08
CA PRO A 312 -13.46 -3.92 -7.04
C PRO A 312 -14.11 -4.50 -5.77
N PRO A 313 -13.66 -4.13 -4.55
CA PRO A 313 -14.11 -4.74 -3.31
C PRO A 313 -15.63 -4.78 -3.13
N HIS A 314 -16.36 -3.73 -3.51
CA HIS A 314 -17.83 -3.69 -3.41
C HIS A 314 -18.53 -4.75 -4.25
N ARG A 315 -17.83 -5.36 -5.21
CA ARG A 315 -18.35 -6.46 -6.08
C ARG A 315 -17.81 -7.83 -5.69
N ALA A 316 -16.95 -7.93 -4.69
CA ALA A 316 -16.48 -9.19 -4.17
C ALA A 316 -17.64 -9.97 -3.52
N GLU A 317 -17.67 -11.28 -3.70
CA GLU A 317 -18.74 -12.14 -3.17
C GLU A 317 -18.91 -12.01 -1.64
N CYS A 318 -17.82 -11.82 -0.91
CA CYS A 318 -17.86 -11.63 0.55
C CYS A 318 -18.57 -10.33 0.98
N TYR A 319 -18.77 -9.38 0.07
CA TYR A 319 -19.47 -8.12 0.31
C TYR A 319 -20.85 -8.03 -0.36
N ALA A 320 -21.34 -9.12 -0.96
CA ALA A 320 -22.67 -9.14 -1.59
C ALA A 320 -23.80 -8.73 -0.64
N GLY A 321 -23.64 -9.00 0.67
CA GLY A 321 -24.61 -8.61 1.71
C GLY A 321 -24.71 -7.12 1.98
N LEU A 322 -23.79 -6.29 1.47
CA LEU A 322 -23.85 -4.83 1.62
C LEU A 322 -24.81 -4.15 0.64
N GLY A 323 -25.38 -4.89 -0.32
CA GLY A 323 -26.37 -4.39 -1.25
C GLY A 323 -25.83 -3.57 -2.43
N TYR A 324 -24.51 -3.48 -2.60
CA TYR A 324 -23.89 -2.85 -3.76
C TYR A 324 -23.96 -3.80 -4.98
N GLY A 325 -24.38 -3.26 -6.12
CA GLY A 325 -24.44 -3.96 -7.39
C GLY A 325 -23.55 -3.36 -8.47
N ARG A 326 -23.65 -3.88 -9.67
CA ARG A 326 -23.01 -3.25 -10.84
C ARG A 326 -23.62 -1.87 -11.08
N GLY A 327 -22.76 -0.86 -11.28
CA GLY A 327 -23.17 0.53 -11.46
C GLY A 327 -23.24 1.32 -10.15
N SER A 328 -22.97 0.70 -8.98
CA SER A 328 -22.90 1.42 -7.71
C SER A 328 -21.73 2.40 -7.64
N PHE A 329 -20.59 2.03 -8.27
CA PHE A 329 -19.38 2.85 -8.34
C PHE A 329 -18.82 2.81 -9.78
N PRO A 330 -19.45 3.57 -10.72
CA PRO A 330 -19.17 3.47 -12.15
C PRO A 330 -17.71 3.72 -12.52
N LEU A 331 -17.04 4.65 -11.82
CA LEU A 331 -15.63 4.96 -12.10
C LEU A 331 -14.69 3.86 -11.60
N ALA A 332 -14.90 3.35 -10.39
CA ALA A 332 -14.16 2.21 -9.87
C ALA A 332 -14.31 0.97 -10.75
N GLU A 333 -15.54 0.69 -11.22
CA GLU A 333 -15.85 -0.42 -12.11
C GLU A 333 -15.17 -0.24 -13.47
N ARG A 334 -15.20 0.96 -14.04
CA ARG A 334 -14.51 1.28 -15.28
C ARG A 334 -12.99 1.09 -15.13
N TYR A 335 -12.40 1.50 -14.01
CA TYR A 335 -10.98 1.27 -13.76
C TYR A 335 -10.65 -0.22 -13.71
N ALA A 336 -11.46 -1.04 -13.05
CA ALA A 336 -11.27 -2.49 -13.02
C ALA A 336 -11.32 -3.12 -14.43
N ASP A 337 -12.12 -2.55 -15.34
CA ASP A 337 -12.21 -3.01 -16.73
C ASP A 337 -11.05 -2.52 -17.61
N GLU A 338 -10.40 -1.37 -17.29
CA GLU A 338 -9.43 -0.68 -18.16
C GLU A 338 -7.98 -0.80 -17.70
N VAL A 339 -7.69 -0.96 -16.39
CA VAL A 339 -6.32 -0.88 -15.86
C VAL A 339 -5.47 -2.10 -16.19
N LEU A 340 -4.18 -1.86 -16.44
CA LEU A 340 -3.16 -2.89 -16.62
C LEU A 340 -1.81 -2.37 -16.10
N SER A 341 -1.14 -3.14 -15.24
CA SER A 341 0.19 -2.79 -14.75
C SER A 341 1.25 -3.35 -15.68
N LEU A 342 2.13 -2.48 -16.16
CA LEU A 342 3.33 -2.83 -16.92
C LEU A 342 4.48 -3.25 -15.99
N PRO A 343 5.48 -3.99 -16.48
CA PRO A 343 6.67 -4.33 -15.71
C PRO A 343 7.32 -3.11 -15.06
N MET A 344 7.56 -3.18 -13.75
CA MET A 344 8.17 -2.11 -12.97
C MET A 344 8.87 -2.68 -11.73
N PHE A 345 10.19 -2.81 -11.78
CA PHE A 345 10.98 -3.34 -10.66
C PHE A 345 12.41 -2.80 -10.67
N ASN A 346 13.06 -2.78 -9.51
CA ASN A 346 14.45 -2.39 -9.39
C ASN A 346 15.38 -3.42 -10.04
N GLY A 347 16.41 -2.96 -10.75
CA GLY A 347 17.29 -3.79 -11.57
C GLY A 347 16.72 -4.12 -12.96
N MET A 348 15.71 -3.40 -13.43
CA MET A 348 15.20 -3.50 -14.80
C MET A 348 16.21 -2.90 -15.77
N ARG A 349 16.60 -3.64 -16.81
CA ARG A 349 17.62 -3.21 -17.76
C ARG A 349 17.08 -2.26 -18.82
N ALA A 350 17.94 -1.42 -19.37
CA ALA A 350 17.57 -0.45 -20.42
C ALA A 350 16.98 -1.13 -21.67
N ASP A 351 17.49 -2.31 -22.06
CA ASP A 351 16.96 -3.08 -23.19
C ASP A 351 15.57 -3.63 -22.94
N GLU A 352 15.25 -3.98 -21.69
CA GLU A 352 13.91 -4.42 -21.27
C GLU A 352 12.91 -3.25 -21.29
N ILE A 353 13.31 -2.08 -20.76
CA ILE A 353 12.50 -0.86 -20.78
C ILE A 353 12.18 -0.45 -22.23
N ALA A 354 13.21 -0.40 -23.10
CA ALA A 354 13.05 -0.06 -24.50
C ALA A 354 12.10 -1.04 -25.20
N TYR A 355 12.25 -2.35 -24.96
CA TYR A 355 11.39 -3.38 -25.54
C TYR A 355 9.93 -3.24 -25.12
N VAL A 356 9.65 -2.92 -23.84
CA VAL A 356 8.28 -2.65 -23.37
C VAL A 356 7.70 -1.44 -24.10
N ILE A 357 8.45 -0.32 -24.19
CA ILE A 357 8.02 0.91 -24.88
C ILE A 357 7.69 0.63 -26.35
N GLU A 358 8.61 -0.01 -27.07
CA GLU A 358 8.43 -0.36 -28.50
C GLU A 358 7.21 -1.24 -28.71
N THR A 359 7.04 -2.27 -27.84
CA THR A 359 5.92 -3.20 -27.94
C THR A 359 4.59 -2.50 -27.63
N VAL A 360 4.53 -1.65 -26.62
CA VAL A 360 3.33 -0.87 -26.30
C VAL A 360 2.98 0.10 -27.44
N ASN A 361 3.97 0.77 -28.02
CA ASN A 361 3.77 1.70 -29.14
C ASN A 361 3.28 1.00 -30.42
N ALA A 362 3.67 -0.24 -30.64
CA ALA A 362 3.23 -1.03 -31.79
C ALA A 362 1.84 -1.68 -31.63
N TYR A 363 1.20 -1.55 -30.47
CA TYR A 363 -0.15 -2.07 -30.26
C TYR A 363 -1.19 -1.29 -31.06
N CYS A 364 -1.99 -2.02 -31.84
CA CYS A 364 -3.17 -1.50 -32.53
C CYS A 364 -4.33 -2.46 -32.21
N PRO A 365 -5.44 -1.99 -31.64
CA PRO A 365 -6.60 -2.79 -31.27
C PRO A 365 -7.27 -3.54 -32.40
#